data_c6bb6f839b2cd2193fcdb93f6135b825
#
_entry.id   c6bb6f839b2cd2193fcdb93f6135b825
#
_cell.length_a   1.000
_cell.length_b   1.000
_cell.length_c   1.000
_cell.angle_alpha   90.00
_cell.angle_beta   90.00
_cell.angle_gamma   90.00
#
_symmetry.space_group_name_H-M   'P 1'
#
loop_
_entity.id
_entity.type
_entity.pdbx_description
1 polymer ?
#
loop_
_entity_poly.entity_id
_entity_poly.type
_entity_poly.pdbx_seq_one_letter_code
_entity_poly.pdbx_strand_id
1 'polypeptide(L)'
;MSFEFIKKLPTPAEIRKELPLPAELVKIKEERDAEIRDVLTGKSNKFLVIIGPCSADNEDSVCDYVNRLARVNEQVKDKLILIPRIYTNKPRTTGEGYKGITSQPDPEKKPDFLAGLMAMRKMHIRAIQETGLTAADEMLYPENWGYVSDILSYVAIGARSVEDQQHRLTVSGFDVAAGMKNPTSGDFSVMLNSVYAAQHPHSFIYTGWEVNTHGNDLAHTVLRGATNKHGANIPNYHYEDLIRLWDMYEKMDLKNPACVIDANHSNSNKQFKEQIRITKEVMHSRKLSHDLHKLVKGVMIESYIEEGNQKVGAGCYGKSITDPCLGWEDSERLIYDIAEYE
;
A
#
# COMPACT_ATOMS: atom_id res chain seq x y z
N MET A 1 26.22 -25.91 0.24
CA MET A 1 25.27 -24.78 0.30
C MET A 1 25.95 -23.59 -0.38
N SER A 2 25.22 -22.87 -1.23
CA SER A 2 25.74 -21.67 -1.93
C SER A 2 25.38 -20.35 -1.22
N PHE A 3 24.80 -20.41 0.00
CA PHE A 3 24.58 -19.23 0.82
C PHE A 3 25.84 -18.88 1.60
N GLU A 4 26.22 -17.59 1.57
CA GLU A 4 27.24 -17.01 2.43
C GLU A 4 26.54 -16.15 3.50
N PHE A 5 26.69 -16.53 4.76
CA PHE A 5 26.11 -15.79 5.90
C PHE A 5 27.07 -14.66 6.28
N ILE A 6 26.74 -13.43 5.92
CA ILE A 6 27.63 -12.25 6.11
C ILE A 6 27.54 -11.73 7.54
N LYS A 7 26.32 -11.46 8.03
CA LYS A 7 26.08 -10.99 9.41
C LYS A 7 24.65 -11.32 9.84
N LYS A 8 24.46 -11.52 11.14
CA LYS A 8 23.13 -11.60 11.73
C LYS A 8 22.57 -10.19 11.89
N LEU A 9 21.35 -9.96 11.42
CA LEU A 9 20.62 -8.71 11.64
C LEU A 9 19.94 -8.71 13.01
N PRO A 10 19.75 -7.55 13.65
CA PRO A 10 18.96 -7.44 14.87
C PRO A 10 17.53 -7.91 14.63
N THR A 11 16.93 -8.49 15.66
CA THR A 11 15.52 -8.88 15.65
C THR A 11 14.59 -7.65 15.59
N PRO A 12 13.34 -7.82 15.16
CA PRO A 12 12.35 -6.74 15.25
C PRO A 12 12.22 -6.12 16.65
N ALA A 13 12.28 -6.94 17.69
CA ALA A 13 12.22 -6.46 19.07
C ALA A 13 13.40 -5.57 19.45
N GLU A 14 14.63 -5.92 19.01
CA GLU A 14 15.84 -5.12 19.25
C GLU A 14 15.76 -3.78 18.50
N ILE A 15 15.34 -3.77 17.24
CA ILE A 15 15.18 -2.53 16.44
C ILE A 15 14.09 -1.65 17.05
N ARG A 16 12.93 -2.21 17.47
CA ARG A 16 11.88 -1.43 18.12
C ARG A 16 12.30 -0.87 19.47
N LYS A 17 13.19 -1.54 20.19
CA LYS A 17 13.77 -1.02 21.42
C LYS A 17 14.74 0.13 21.17
N GLU A 18 15.51 0.08 20.08
CA GLU A 18 16.45 1.13 19.68
C GLU A 18 15.73 2.36 19.10
N LEU A 19 14.67 2.15 18.31
CA LEU A 19 13.82 3.17 17.72
C LEU A 19 12.36 2.92 18.12
N PRO A 20 11.97 3.18 19.37
CA PRO A 20 10.59 2.98 19.82
C PRO A 20 9.65 3.99 19.16
N LEU A 21 8.40 3.57 18.91
CA LEU A 21 7.33 4.52 18.61
C LEU A 21 6.98 5.28 19.90
N PRO A 22 7.08 6.62 19.94
CA PRO A 22 6.69 7.42 21.11
C PRO A 22 5.23 7.17 21.53
N ALA A 23 4.96 7.19 22.83
CA ALA A 23 3.64 6.83 23.36
C ALA A 23 2.49 7.70 22.82
N GLU A 24 2.75 8.99 22.57
CA GLU A 24 1.80 9.91 21.95
C GLU A 24 1.47 9.51 20.51
N LEU A 25 2.43 8.94 19.76
CA LEU A 25 2.21 8.49 18.39
C LEU A 25 1.49 7.13 18.34
N VAL A 26 1.62 6.29 19.37
CA VAL A 26 0.83 5.06 19.50
C VAL A 26 -0.66 5.37 19.48
N LYS A 27 -1.09 6.38 20.25
CA LYS A 27 -2.49 6.80 20.29
C LYS A 27 -2.99 7.28 18.92
N ILE A 28 -2.17 8.10 18.24
CA ILE A 28 -2.50 8.56 16.88
C ILE A 28 -2.69 7.36 15.94
N LYS A 29 -1.78 6.37 16.01
CA LYS A 29 -1.89 5.16 15.19
C LYS A 29 -3.18 4.39 15.50
N GLU A 30 -3.51 4.17 16.77
CA GLU A 30 -4.73 3.46 17.17
C GLU A 30 -5.99 4.17 16.65
N GLU A 31 -6.06 5.50 16.73
CA GLU A 31 -7.17 6.30 16.19
C GLU A 31 -7.26 6.16 14.66
N ARG A 32 -6.13 6.23 13.94
CA ARG A 32 -6.08 6.06 12.48
C ARG A 32 -6.47 4.65 12.05
N ASP A 33 -6.00 3.62 12.75
CA ASP A 33 -6.38 2.23 12.50
C ASP A 33 -7.89 2.02 12.66
N ALA A 34 -8.49 2.63 13.69
CA ALA A 34 -9.92 2.58 13.92
C ALA A 34 -10.72 3.27 12.80
N GLU A 35 -10.27 4.45 12.33
CA GLU A 35 -10.92 5.15 11.20
C GLU A 35 -10.88 4.31 9.91
N ILE A 36 -9.72 3.71 9.59
CA ILE A 36 -9.58 2.84 8.40
C ILE A 36 -10.45 1.59 8.53
N ARG A 37 -10.46 0.97 9.71
CA ARG A 37 -11.33 -0.17 10.02
C ARG A 37 -12.81 0.17 9.81
N ASP A 38 -13.26 1.32 10.28
CA ASP A 38 -14.64 1.74 10.17
C ASP A 38 -15.07 1.93 8.70
N VAL A 39 -14.20 2.40 7.83
CA VAL A 39 -14.46 2.46 6.38
C VAL A 39 -14.56 1.05 5.79
N LEU A 40 -13.60 0.18 6.07
CA LEU A 40 -13.55 -1.18 5.50
C LEU A 40 -14.72 -2.05 5.98
N THR A 41 -15.17 -1.84 7.23
CA THR A 41 -16.32 -2.57 7.79
C THR A 41 -17.67 -1.92 7.49
N GLY A 42 -17.71 -0.80 6.75
CA GLY A 42 -18.95 -0.10 6.38
C GLY A 42 -19.59 0.72 7.50
N LYS A 43 -18.92 0.95 8.62
CA LYS A 43 -19.39 1.81 9.71
C LYS A 43 -19.19 3.31 9.40
N SER A 44 -18.26 3.62 8.52
CA SER A 44 -18.00 4.97 8.02
C SER A 44 -18.18 5.01 6.51
N ASN A 45 -18.76 6.11 6.01
CA ASN A 45 -18.90 6.37 4.58
C ASN A 45 -17.69 7.11 3.98
N LYS A 46 -16.67 7.45 4.79
CA LYS A 46 -15.46 8.09 4.27
C LYS A 46 -14.78 7.20 3.23
N PHE A 47 -14.01 7.83 2.36
CA PHE A 47 -13.31 7.14 1.28
C PHE A 47 -11.79 7.15 1.52
N LEU A 48 -11.11 6.04 1.27
CA LEU A 48 -9.67 5.92 1.45
C LEU A 48 -8.92 6.44 0.22
N VAL A 49 -7.94 7.31 0.42
CA VAL A 49 -7.02 7.77 -0.63
C VAL A 49 -5.61 7.42 -0.21
N ILE A 50 -5.07 6.33 -0.78
CA ILE A 50 -3.71 5.85 -0.53
C ILE A 50 -2.82 6.50 -1.58
N ILE A 51 -2.02 7.50 -1.21
CA ILE A 51 -1.33 8.34 -2.18
C ILE A 51 0.10 8.67 -1.76
N GLY A 52 1.04 8.55 -2.69
CA GLY A 52 2.45 8.86 -2.47
C GLY A 52 3.38 8.26 -3.51
N PRO A 53 4.71 8.38 -3.35
CA PRO A 53 5.68 7.99 -4.34
C PRO A 53 5.61 6.49 -4.68
N CYS A 54 6.05 6.15 -5.88
CA CYS A 54 6.17 4.76 -6.33
C CYS A 54 7.09 3.95 -5.40
N SER A 55 8.19 4.56 -4.97
CA SER A 55 9.09 4.07 -3.92
C SER A 55 9.61 5.23 -3.09
N ALA A 56 9.71 5.02 -1.77
CA ALA A 56 10.37 5.95 -0.87
C ALA A 56 11.88 5.79 -1.02
N ASP A 57 12.55 6.86 -1.43
CA ASP A 57 13.98 6.86 -1.75
C ASP A 57 14.79 7.88 -0.93
N ASN A 58 14.12 8.90 -0.41
CA ASN A 58 14.73 9.96 0.38
C ASN A 58 13.79 10.42 1.49
N GLU A 59 14.27 10.38 2.73
CA GLU A 59 13.46 10.69 3.92
C GLU A 59 12.89 12.11 3.89
N ASP A 60 13.74 13.11 3.52
CA ASP A 60 13.32 14.53 3.56
C ASP A 60 12.23 14.83 2.54
N SER A 61 12.38 14.38 1.29
CA SER A 61 11.38 14.63 0.26
C SER A 61 10.09 13.82 0.47
N VAL A 62 10.18 12.62 1.05
CA VAL A 62 8.99 11.85 1.44
C VAL A 62 8.24 12.55 2.58
N CYS A 63 8.94 12.99 3.63
CA CYS A 63 8.30 13.72 4.73
C CYS A 63 7.75 15.08 4.29
N ASP A 64 8.43 15.82 3.39
CA ASP A 64 7.87 17.04 2.78
C ASP A 64 6.55 16.73 2.03
N TYR A 65 6.52 15.66 1.22
CA TYR A 65 5.31 15.23 0.55
C TYR A 65 4.18 14.91 1.54
N VAL A 66 4.46 14.18 2.62
CA VAL A 66 3.46 13.85 3.66
C VAL A 66 2.99 15.10 4.41
N ASN A 67 3.87 16.07 4.64
CA ASN A 67 3.50 17.36 5.23
C ASN A 67 2.53 18.16 4.33
N ARG A 68 2.70 18.09 3.01
CA ARG A 68 1.73 18.67 2.05
C ARG A 68 0.39 17.95 2.14
N LEU A 69 0.38 16.61 2.18
CA LEU A 69 -0.85 15.82 2.38
C LEU A 69 -1.57 16.18 3.68
N ALA A 70 -0.83 16.39 4.77
CA ALA A 70 -1.42 16.76 6.05
C ALA A 70 -2.20 18.10 5.98
N ARG A 71 -1.70 19.08 5.23
CA ARG A 71 -2.41 20.36 5.01
C ARG A 71 -3.71 20.16 4.23
N VAL A 72 -3.71 19.31 3.21
CA VAL A 72 -4.91 18.98 2.45
C VAL A 72 -5.88 18.16 3.30
N ASN A 73 -5.36 17.23 4.11
CA ASN A 73 -6.16 16.39 5.00
C ASN A 73 -7.06 17.22 5.92
N GLU A 74 -6.58 18.34 6.46
CA GLU A 74 -7.40 19.23 7.31
C GLU A 74 -8.66 19.75 6.61
N GLN A 75 -8.66 19.84 5.30
CA GLN A 75 -9.78 20.36 4.51
C GLN A 75 -10.74 19.26 4.02
N VAL A 76 -10.29 17.99 4.01
CA VAL A 76 -11.08 16.88 3.44
C VAL A 76 -11.35 15.74 4.44
N LYS A 77 -10.85 15.81 5.66
CA LYS A 77 -10.90 14.75 6.67
C LYS A 77 -12.30 14.32 7.12
N ASP A 78 -13.31 15.13 6.86
CA ASP A 78 -14.71 14.81 7.09
C ASP A 78 -15.26 13.81 6.06
N LYS A 79 -14.66 13.74 4.87
CA LYS A 79 -15.06 12.90 3.74
C LYS A 79 -14.04 11.83 3.38
N LEU A 80 -12.76 12.14 3.50
CA LEU A 80 -11.66 11.28 3.08
C LEU A 80 -10.75 10.87 4.25
N ILE A 81 -10.12 9.72 4.10
CA ILE A 81 -8.98 9.31 4.91
C ILE A 81 -7.77 9.23 4.00
N LEU A 82 -6.87 10.21 4.11
CA LEU A 82 -5.61 10.21 3.38
C LEU A 82 -4.61 9.28 4.08
N ILE A 83 -4.05 8.34 3.33
CA ILE A 83 -3.03 7.40 3.79
C ILE A 83 -1.79 7.61 2.94
N PRO A 84 -0.71 8.21 3.49
CA PRO A 84 0.54 8.36 2.77
C PRO A 84 1.08 7.01 2.30
N ARG A 85 1.39 6.88 1.02
CA ARG A 85 2.06 5.73 0.46
C ARG A 85 3.57 5.93 0.64
N ILE A 86 4.18 5.23 1.59
CA ILE A 86 5.61 5.23 1.89
C ILE A 86 6.14 3.82 1.64
N TYR A 87 6.29 3.44 0.37
CA TYR A 87 6.74 2.11 0.00
C TYR A 87 8.26 2.00 0.11
N THR A 88 8.72 1.26 1.10
CA THR A 88 10.13 1.12 1.47
C THR A 88 10.83 -0.05 0.76
N ASN A 89 10.06 -0.89 0.09
CA ASN A 89 10.55 -1.98 -0.74
C ASN A 89 10.05 -1.83 -2.18
N LYS A 90 10.89 -2.21 -3.16
CA LYS A 90 10.52 -2.20 -4.58
C LYS A 90 10.75 -3.58 -5.20
N PRO A 91 9.68 -4.30 -5.60
CA PRO A 91 9.83 -5.57 -6.28
C PRO A 91 10.44 -5.38 -7.66
N ARG A 92 11.46 -6.21 -7.99
CA ARG A 92 12.15 -6.21 -9.27
C ARG A 92 12.12 -7.61 -9.89
N THR A 93 11.45 -7.73 -11.02
CA THR A 93 11.28 -9.03 -11.69
C THR A 93 12.60 -9.71 -12.06
N THR A 94 13.60 -8.93 -12.50
CA THR A 94 14.95 -9.41 -12.83
C THR A 94 15.93 -9.37 -11.67
N GLY A 95 15.54 -8.78 -10.53
CA GLY A 95 16.43 -8.54 -9.39
C GLY A 95 17.38 -7.36 -9.58
N GLU A 96 17.31 -6.63 -10.71
CA GLU A 96 18.16 -5.47 -11.01
C GLU A 96 17.48 -4.13 -10.65
N GLY A 97 18.29 -3.09 -10.42
CA GLY A 97 17.85 -1.73 -10.10
C GLY A 97 17.59 -1.48 -8.61
N TYR A 98 17.14 -0.28 -8.28
CA TYR A 98 16.87 0.14 -6.91
C TYR A 98 15.77 -0.72 -6.27
N LYS A 99 16.05 -1.27 -5.10
CA LYS A 99 15.19 -2.26 -4.40
C LYS A 99 14.40 -1.68 -3.21
N GLY A 100 14.49 -0.38 -3.00
CA GLY A 100 13.86 0.32 -1.88
C GLY A 100 14.81 0.61 -0.73
N ILE A 101 14.41 1.56 0.12
CA ILE A 101 15.24 2.07 1.22
C ILE A 101 15.58 0.99 2.26
N THR A 102 14.71 -0.01 2.45
CA THR A 102 14.95 -1.12 3.38
C THR A 102 16.22 -1.92 3.06
N SER A 103 16.56 -2.09 1.80
CA SER A 103 17.76 -2.81 1.39
C SER A 103 18.90 -1.88 0.96
N GLN A 104 18.58 -0.67 0.49
CA GLN A 104 19.51 0.27 -0.10
C GLN A 104 19.11 1.71 0.31
N PRO A 105 19.45 2.13 1.55
CA PRO A 105 19.05 3.44 2.08
C PRO A 105 19.66 4.62 1.31
N ASP A 106 20.79 4.42 0.66
CA ASP A 106 21.37 5.34 -0.30
C ASP A 106 21.33 4.69 -1.69
N PRO A 107 20.52 5.21 -2.62
CA PRO A 107 20.36 4.60 -3.95
C PRO A 107 21.63 4.49 -4.78
N GLU A 108 22.67 5.30 -4.47
CA GLU A 108 23.94 5.32 -5.18
C GLU A 108 25.00 4.40 -4.56
N LYS A 109 24.73 3.83 -3.37
CA LYS A 109 25.65 2.94 -2.64
C LYS A 109 25.22 1.47 -2.73
N LYS A 110 26.13 0.60 -2.27
CA LYS A 110 25.85 -0.82 -2.11
C LYS A 110 24.75 -1.04 -1.05
N PRO A 111 24.00 -2.15 -1.12
CA PRO A 111 23.01 -2.51 -0.11
C PRO A 111 23.60 -2.55 1.30
N ASP A 112 22.86 -1.99 2.27
CA ASP A 112 23.09 -2.11 3.69
C ASP A 112 21.74 -2.31 4.41
N PHE A 113 21.43 -3.55 4.71
CA PHE A 113 20.13 -3.92 5.30
C PHE A 113 19.94 -3.39 6.71
N LEU A 114 20.99 -3.29 7.54
CA LEU A 114 20.85 -2.73 8.89
C LEU A 114 20.51 -1.24 8.81
N ALA A 115 21.29 -0.49 8.05
CA ALA A 115 21.02 0.92 7.84
C ALA A 115 19.65 1.15 7.18
N GLY A 116 19.26 0.26 6.26
CA GLY A 116 17.95 0.30 5.60
C GLY A 116 16.77 0.08 6.53
N LEU A 117 16.83 -0.92 7.41
CA LEU A 117 15.80 -1.18 8.43
C LEU A 117 15.63 0.01 9.38
N MET A 118 16.74 0.63 9.79
CA MET A 118 16.72 1.84 10.63
C MET A 118 16.14 3.04 9.88
N ALA A 119 16.53 3.25 8.63
CA ALA A 119 16.04 4.35 7.79
C ALA A 119 14.53 4.21 7.51
N MET A 120 14.06 3.01 7.14
CA MET A 120 12.66 2.69 6.97
C MET A 120 11.85 3.09 8.19
N ARG A 121 12.25 2.62 9.38
CA ARG A 121 11.53 2.88 10.62
C ARG A 121 11.55 4.36 11.01
N LYS A 122 12.71 5.04 10.90
CA LYS A 122 12.84 6.48 11.17
C LYS A 122 11.91 7.30 10.30
N MET A 123 11.86 7.04 9.00
CA MET A 123 11.03 7.77 8.06
C MET A 123 9.54 7.64 8.40
N HIS A 124 9.05 6.43 8.70
CA HIS A 124 7.66 6.24 9.12
C HIS A 124 7.34 6.95 10.44
N ILE A 125 8.21 6.84 11.45
CA ILE A 125 8.01 7.53 12.75
C ILE A 125 7.99 9.06 12.55
N ARG A 126 8.93 9.60 11.77
CA ARG A 126 9.00 11.03 11.45
C ARG A 126 7.74 11.50 10.73
N ALA A 127 7.24 10.74 9.75
CA ALA A 127 6.01 11.09 9.04
C ALA A 127 4.81 11.22 10.01
N ILE A 128 4.64 10.25 10.94
CA ILE A 128 3.57 10.33 11.94
C ILE A 128 3.80 11.50 12.89
N GLN A 129 5.03 11.70 13.36
CA GLN A 129 5.37 12.76 14.31
C GLN A 129 5.12 14.17 13.77
N GLU A 130 5.47 14.40 12.50
CA GLU A 130 5.30 15.71 11.87
C GLU A 130 3.86 15.98 11.43
N THR A 131 3.05 14.94 11.16
CA THR A 131 1.79 15.11 10.44
C THR A 131 0.56 14.47 11.08
N GLY A 132 0.75 13.51 11.98
CA GLY A 132 -0.35 12.67 12.50
C GLY A 132 -0.92 11.67 11.47
N LEU A 133 -0.34 11.55 10.28
CA LEU A 133 -0.76 10.61 9.26
C LEU A 133 0.05 9.32 9.35
N THR A 134 -0.63 8.19 9.51
CA THR A 134 -0.03 6.85 9.42
C THR A 134 -0.02 6.37 7.98
N ALA A 135 0.99 5.57 7.62
CA ALA A 135 1.29 5.24 6.23
C ALA A 135 0.86 3.84 5.80
N ALA A 136 0.87 3.65 4.47
CA ALA A 136 0.85 2.37 3.79
C ALA A 136 2.24 1.98 3.31
N ASP A 137 2.59 0.68 3.44
CA ASP A 137 3.79 0.10 2.81
C ASP A 137 3.45 -1.22 2.11
N GLU A 138 4.30 -1.67 1.18
CA GLU A 138 4.17 -2.97 0.54
C GLU A 138 5.02 -4.02 1.28
N MET A 139 4.38 -5.07 1.80
CA MET A 139 5.09 -6.21 2.35
C MET A 139 5.64 -7.09 1.22
N LEU A 140 6.84 -6.75 0.75
CA LEU A 140 7.53 -7.55 -0.25
C LEU A 140 8.14 -8.83 0.37
N TYR A 141 8.61 -8.73 1.61
CA TYR A 141 9.18 -9.82 2.40
C TYR A 141 8.41 -9.95 3.71
N PRO A 142 7.79 -11.11 4.00
CA PRO A 142 7.04 -11.33 5.24
C PRO A 142 7.83 -11.04 6.51
N GLU A 143 9.15 -11.33 6.50
CA GLU A 143 10.04 -11.07 7.63
C GLU A 143 10.14 -9.59 8.01
N ASN A 144 9.89 -8.68 7.07
CA ASN A 144 9.98 -7.23 7.33
C ASN A 144 8.82 -6.70 8.18
N TRP A 145 7.69 -7.43 8.23
CA TRP A 145 6.52 -6.99 8.99
C TRP A 145 6.83 -6.68 10.45
N GLY A 146 7.59 -7.55 11.11
CA GLY A 146 7.94 -7.37 12.51
C GLY A 146 8.64 -6.05 12.85
N TYR A 147 9.33 -5.44 11.87
CA TYR A 147 10.05 -4.18 12.07
C TYR A 147 9.15 -2.93 12.00
N VAL A 148 7.96 -3.05 11.44
CA VAL A 148 7.04 -1.91 11.18
C VAL A 148 5.61 -2.15 11.65
N SER A 149 5.31 -3.28 12.25
CA SER A 149 3.95 -3.67 12.68
C SER A 149 3.30 -2.71 13.66
N ASP A 150 4.10 -1.97 14.43
CA ASP A 150 3.65 -0.96 15.39
C ASP A 150 3.51 0.44 14.79
N ILE A 151 3.77 0.63 13.49
CA ILE A 151 3.77 1.94 12.84
C ILE A 151 2.83 2.02 11.63
N LEU A 152 2.67 0.93 10.87
CA LEU A 152 1.84 0.92 9.66
C LEU A 152 0.36 0.75 9.99
N SER A 153 -0.50 1.45 9.26
CA SER A 153 -1.96 1.30 9.31
C SER A 153 -2.55 0.59 8.08
N TYR A 154 -1.77 0.45 7.02
CA TYR A 154 -2.18 -0.24 5.81
C TYR A 154 -0.99 -1.00 5.21
N VAL A 155 -1.24 -2.23 4.77
CA VAL A 155 -0.23 -3.07 4.11
C VAL A 155 -0.77 -3.52 2.75
N ALA A 156 0.04 -3.36 1.69
CA ALA A 156 -0.28 -3.93 0.39
C ALA A 156 0.50 -5.22 0.16
N ILE A 157 -0.18 -6.23 -0.39
CA ILE A 157 0.46 -7.44 -0.92
C ILE A 157 0.51 -7.32 -2.43
N GLY A 158 1.71 -7.29 -2.98
CA GLY A 158 1.95 -7.07 -4.40
C GLY A 158 1.45 -8.20 -5.31
N ALA A 159 1.23 -7.88 -6.57
CA ALA A 159 0.72 -8.82 -7.57
C ALA A 159 1.61 -10.06 -7.81
N ARG A 160 2.89 -9.97 -7.48
CA ARG A 160 3.84 -11.10 -7.60
C ARG A 160 3.91 -11.93 -6.32
N SER A 161 3.40 -11.41 -5.21
CA SER A 161 3.46 -12.02 -3.87
C SER A 161 2.12 -12.62 -3.45
N VAL A 162 1.00 -12.19 -4.03
CA VAL A 162 -0.36 -12.58 -3.63
C VAL A 162 -0.65 -14.08 -3.76
N GLU A 163 0.07 -14.78 -4.62
CA GLU A 163 -0.04 -16.24 -4.79
C GLU A 163 0.82 -17.02 -3.80
N ASP A 164 1.80 -16.36 -3.16
CA ASP A 164 2.69 -17.00 -2.20
C ASP A 164 1.98 -17.29 -0.88
N GLN A 165 2.11 -18.57 -0.44
CA GLN A 165 1.43 -19.05 0.76
C GLN A 165 1.87 -18.29 2.02
N GLN A 166 3.17 -18.00 2.16
CA GLN A 166 3.67 -17.35 3.35
C GLN A 166 3.14 -15.91 3.49
N HIS A 167 2.98 -15.16 2.38
CA HIS A 167 2.37 -13.84 2.40
C HIS A 167 0.92 -13.91 2.88
N ARG A 168 0.10 -14.83 2.33
CA ARG A 168 -1.30 -15.00 2.74
C ARG A 168 -1.44 -15.32 4.22
N LEU A 169 -0.65 -16.28 4.70
CA LEU A 169 -0.68 -16.71 6.10
C LEU A 169 -0.17 -15.61 7.04
N THR A 170 0.87 -14.86 6.65
CA THR A 170 1.37 -13.74 7.44
C THR A 170 0.31 -12.66 7.60
N VAL A 171 -0.43 -12.33 6.53
CA VAL A 171 -1.54 -11.36 6.59
C VAL A 171 -2.64 -11.77 7.55
N SER A 172 -2.90 -13.08 7.71
CA SER A 172 -3.89 -13.57 8.68
C SER A 172 -3.56 -13.26 10.15
N GLY A 173 -2.32 -12.85 10.41
CA GLY A 173 -1.85 -12.41 11.74
C GLY A 173 -1.77 -10.89 11.90
N PHE A 174 -2.29 -10.10 10.96
CA PHE A 174 -2.27 -8.64 11.06
C PHE A 174 -3.51 -8.10 11.77
N ASP A 175 -3.31 -7.00 12.52
CA ASP A 175 -4.39 -6.24 13.15
C ASP A 175 -4.78 -4.98 12.35
N VAL A 176 -4.15 -4.76 11.19
CA VAL A 176 -4.32 -3.59 10.32
C VAL A 176 -4.88 -3.98 8.95
N ALA A 177 -5.34 -2.98 8.21
CA ALA A 177 -5.84 -3.16 6.85
C ALA A 177 -4.79 -3.78 5.92
N ALA A 178 -5.19 -4.79 5.13
CA ALA A 178 -4.31 -5.47 4.19
C ALA A 178 -4.97 -5.61 2.81
N GLY A 179 -4.41 -4.92 1.82
CA GLY A 179 -4.88 -4.95 0.44
C GLY A 179 -4.17 -6.03 -0.39
N MET A 180 -4.93 -7.05 -0.82
CA MET A 180 -4.44 -8.15 -1.64
C MET A 180 -4.60 -7.78 -3.12
N LYS A 181 -3.51 -7.43 -3.81
CA LYS A 181 -3.56 -7.07 -5.24
C LYS A 181 -3.90 -8.30 -6.08
N ASN A 182 -4.70 -8.12 -7.14
CA ASN A 182 -4.83 -9.20 -8.12
C ASN A 182 -3.47 -9.56 -8.70
N PRO A 183 -3.22 -10.86 -9.04
CA PRO A 183 -1.98 -11.27 -9.68
C PRO A 183 -1.78 -10.57 -11.02
N THR A 184 -0.57 -10.62 -11.58
CA THR A 184 -0.27 -9.98 -12.86
C THR A 184 -1.13 -10.50 -14.02
N SER A 185 -1.64 -11.74 -13.93
CA SER A 185 -2.61 -12.32 -14.86
C SER A 185 -3.98 -11.66 -14.84
N GLY A 186 -4.33 -10.97 -13.74
CA GLY A 186 -5.65 -10.36 -13.54
C GLY A 186 -6.72 -11.32 -13.02
N ASP A 187 -6.35 -12.50 -12.55
CA ASP A 187 -7.31 -13.51 -12.07
C ASP A 187 -7.94 -13.11 -10.73
N PHE A 188 -9.25 -12.83 -10.76
CA PHE A 188 -10.03 -12.46 -9.58
C PHE A 188 -10.19 -13.62 -8.60
N SER A 189 -10.27 -14.87 -9.09
CA SER A 189 -10.40 -16.04 -8.23
C SER A 189 -9.17 -16.23 -7.36
N VAL A 190 -7.98 -16.06 -7.94
CA VAL A 190 -6.70 -16.11 -7.20
C VAL A 190 -6.64 -15.00 -6.15
N MET A 191 -7.04 -13.79 -6.49
CA MET A 191 -7.10 -12.67 -5.55
C MET A 191 -8.08 -12.94 -4.41
N LEU A 192 -9.30 -13.38 -4.70
CA LEU A 192 -10.31 -13.67 -3.68
C LEU A 192 -9.91 -14.85 -2.79
N ASN A 193 -9.27 -15.89 -3.35
CA ASN A 193 -8.69 -16.97 -2.56
C ASN A 193 -7.60 -16.47 -1.60
N SER A 194 -6.83 -15.45 -1.99
CA SER A 194 -5.82 -14.85 -1.10
C SER A 194 -6.46 -14.06 0.03
N VAL A 195 -7.56 -13.33 -0.24
CA VAL A 195 -8.37 -12.66 0.79
C VAL A 195 -8.98 -13.68 1.73
N TYR A 196 -9.56 -14.76 1.20
CA TYR A 196 -10.13 -15.85 2.00
C TYR A 196 -9.09 -16.45 2.96
N ALA A 197 -7.92 -16.84 2.44
CA ALA A 197 -6.84 -17.35 3.27
C ALA A 197 -6.41 -16.35 4.35
N ALA A 198 -6.28 -15.06 4.00
CA ALA A 198 -5.89 -14.03 4.95
C ALA A 198 -6.94 -13.77 6.05
N GLN A 199 -8.23 -13.99 5.76
CA GLN A 199 -9.32 -13.81 6.72
C GLN A 199 -9.53 -15.00 7.67
N HIS A 200 -8.82 -16.13 7.46
CA HIS A 200 -8.97 -17.33 8.27
C HIS A 200 -7.75 -17.58 9.17
N PRO A 201 -7.92 -18.31 10.30
CA PRO A 201 -6.82 -18.66 11.19
C PRO A 201 -5.93 -19.74 10.58
N HIS A 202 -4.63 -19.68 10.87
CA HIS A 202 -3.63 -20.64 10.41
C HIS A 202 -2.57 -20.93 11.48
N SER A 203 -1.94 -22.12 11.34
CA SER A 203 -0.74 -22.49 12.10
C SER A 203 0.40 -22.69 11.10
N PHE A 204 1.53 -21.99 11.30
CA PHE A 204 2.68 -22.08 10.40
C PHE A 204 3.98 -21.63 11.08
N ILE A 205 5.10 -21.76 10.38
CA ILE A 205 6.40 -21.29 10.87
C ILE A 205 6.62 -19.84 10.42
N TYR A 206 6.78 -18.93 11.37
CA TYR A 206 7.08 -17.53 11.11
C TYR A 206 8.32 -17.10 11.93
N THR A 207 9.37 -16.63 11.26
CA THR A 207 10.63 -16.15 11.86
C THR A 207 11.24 -17.11 12.91
N GLY A 208 11.17 -18.43 12.65
CA GLY A 208 11.69 -19.47 13.53
C GLY A 208 10.78 -19.88 14.69
N TRP A 209 9.52 -19.41 14.70
CA TRP A 209 8.50 -19.79 15.67
C TRP A 209 7.35 -20.55 14.99
N GLU A 210 6.78 -21.52 15.68
CA GLU A 210 5.45 -22.02 15.38
C GLU A 210 4.44 -20.99 15.91
N VAL A 211 3.58 -20.46 15.02
CA VAL A 211 2.61 -19.40 15.34
C VAL A 211 1.21 -19.83 14.98
N ASN A 212 0.22 -19.34 15.73
CA ASN A 212 -1.19 -19.40 15.39
C ASN A 212 -1.70 -17.99 15.12
N THR A 213 -2.42 -17.81 14.01
CA THR A 213 -3.10 -16.56 13.67
C THR A 213 -4.61 -16.70 13.86
N HIS A 214 -5.32 -15.57 13.90
CA HIS A 214 -6.77 -15.54 14.14
C HIS A 214 -7.58 -15.15 12.91
N GLY A 215 -6.91 -14.84 11.80
CA GLY A 215 -7.53 -14.27 10.61
C GLY A 215 -7.64 -12.74 10.70
N ASN A 216 -7.49 -12.08 9.56
CA ASN A 216 -7.59 -10.63 9.41
C ASN A 216 -8.84 -10.27 8.62
N ASP A 217 -9.91 -9.87 9.29
CA ASP A 217 -11.18 -9.48 8.67
C ASP A 217 -11.14 -8.14 7.90
N LEU A 218 -10.00 -7.44 7.93
CA LEU A 218 -9.72 -6.25 7.12
C LEU A 218 -8.90 -6.55 5.86
N ALA A 219 -8.57 -7.82 5.60
CA ALA A 219 -7.99 -8.23 4.32
C ALA A 219 -9.02 -8.03 3.21
N HIS A 220 -8.64 -7.33 2.15
CA HIS A 220 -9.54 -6.92 1.06
C HIS A 220 -8.83 -6.92 -0.29
N THR A 221 -9.59 -6.75 -1.38
CA THR A 221 -9.07 -6.78 -2.74
C THR A 221 -8.46 -5.44 -3.17
N VAL A 222 -7.44 -5.51 -4.04
CA VAL A 222 -6.91 -4.33 -4.75
C VAL A 222 -6.81 -4.65 -6.24
N LEU A 223 -7.50 -3.88 -7.08
CA LEU A 223 -7.45 -4.04 -8.53
C LEU A 223 -6.38 -3.13 -9.14
N ARG A 224 -5.39 -3.74 -9.81
CA ARG A 224 -4.25 -3.02 -10.40
C ARG A 224 -4.12 -3.21 -11.92
N GLY A 225 -5.14 -3.79 -12.58
CA GLY A 225 -5.09 -4.23 -13.96
C GLY A 225 -4.33 -5.55 -14.15
N ALA A 226 -4.30 -6.02 -15.37
CA ALA A 226 -3.68 -7.26 -15.79
C ALA A 226 -2.64 -7.04 -16.88
N THR A 227 -1.78 -8.03 -17.10
CA THR A 227 -0.94 -8.13 -18.29
C THR A 227 -1.23 -9.48 -18.95
N ASN A 228 -1.69 -9.45 -20.18
CA ASN A 228 -2.02 -10.68 -20.90
C ASN A 228 -0.78 -11.43 -21.39
N LYS A 229 -0.98 -12.63 -21.95
CA LYS A 229 0.11 -13.47 -22.47
C LYS A 229 0.92 -12.84 -23.63
N HIS A 230 0.43 -11.77 -24.22
CA HIS A 230 1.11 -11.01 -25.28
C HIS A 230 1.81 -9.75 -24.74
N GLY A 231 1.80 -9.51 -23.43
CA GLY A 231 2.43 -8.36 -22.78
C GLY A 231 1.59 -7.09 -22.81
N ALA A 232 0.34 -7.13 -23.30
CA ALA A 232 -0.54 -5.98 -23.30
C ALA A 232 -1.19 -5.78 -21.91
N ASN A 233 -1.25 -4.53 -21.45
CA ASN A 233 -1.97 -4.19 -20.24
C ASN A 233 -3.49 -4.16 -20.49
N ILE A 234 -4.25 -4.70 -19.55
CA ILE A 234 -5.70 -4.77 -19.57
C ILE A 234 -6.21 -4.14 -18.27
N PRO A 235 -6.96 -3.04 -18.35
CA PRO A 235 -7.60 -2.46 -17.17
C PRO A 235 -8.63 -3.42 -16.53
N ASN A 236 -8.90 -3.27 -15.24
CA ASN A 236 -9.93 -4.02 -14.52
C ASN A 236 -10.66 -3.17 -13.47
N TYR A 237 -10.86 -1.88 -13.76
CA TYR A 237 -11.55 -0.91 -12.91
C TYR A 237 -12.88 -0.41 -13.51
N HIS A 238 -13.25 -0.85 -14.71
CA HIS A 238 -14.49 -0.45 -15.35
C HIS A 238 -15.71 -0.97 -14.59
N TYR A 239 -16.85 -0.35 -14.80
CA TYR A 239 -18.10 -0.69 -14.12
C TYR A 239 -18.41 -2.19 -14.14
N GLU A 240 -18.25 -2.84 -15.29
CA GLU A 240 -18.52 -4.26 -15.48
C GLU A 240 -17.55 -5.15 -14.71
N ASP A 241 -16.29 -4.75 -14.60
CA ASP A 241 -15.29 -5.47 -13.80
C ASP A 241 -15.63 -5.41 -12.31
N LEU A 242 -16.06 -4.24 -11.85
CA LEU A 242 -16.44 -4.01 -10.45
C LEU A 242 -17.70 -4.77 -10.07
N ILE A 243 -18.72 -4.79 -10.95
CA ILE A 243 -19.94 -5.61 -10.75
C ILE A 243 -19.58 -7.09 -10.70
N ARG A 244 -18.73 -7.57 -11.64
CA ARG A 244 -18.26 -8.96 -11.62
C ARG A 244 -17.53 -9.29 -10.31
N LEU A 245 -16.70 -8.38 -9.79
CA LEU A 245 -16.02 -8.59 -8.52
C LEU A 245 -17.02 -8.66 -7.36
N TRP A 246 -18.03 -7.77 -7.34
CA TRP A 246 -19.10 -7.79 -6.34
C TRP A 246 -19.82 -9.14 -6.34
N ASP A 247 -20.28 -9.62 -7.49
CA ASP A 247 -20.94 -10.92 -7.63
C ASP A 247 -20.09 -12.10 -7.16
N MET A 248 -18.77 -12.02 -7.35
CA MET A 248 -17.84 -13.05 -6.87
C MET A 248 -17.65 -12.97 -5.36
N TYR A 249 -17.61 -11.76 -4.79
CA TYR A 249 -17.53 -11.55 -3.34
C TYR A 249 -18.74 -12.14 -2.63
N GLU A 250 -19.96 -11.88 -3.13
CA GLU A 250 -21.22 -12.39 -2.53
C GLU A 250 -21.31 -13.91 -2.54
N LYS A 251 -20.63 -14.58 -3.48
CA LYS A 251 -20.62 -16.06 -3.58
C LYS A 251 -19.62 -16.74 -2.66
N MET A 252 -18.74 -15.97 -2.06
CA MET A 252 -17.71 -16.49 -1.15
C MET A 252 -18.04 -16.08 0.29
N ASP A 253 -17.68 -16.92 1.24
CA ASP A 253 -17.79 -16.61 2.68
C ASP A 253 -16.65 -15.67 3.10
N LEU A 254 -16.70 -14.42 2.60
CA LEU A 254 -15.76 -13.36 2.88
C LEU A 254 -16.39 -12.27 3.75
N LYS A 255 -15.61 -11.78 4.71
CA LYS A 255 -16.04 -10.68 5.58
C LYS A 255 -15.76 -9.34 4.90
N ASN A 256 -16.60 -8.34 5.19
CA ASN A 256 -16.38 -6.95 4.83
C ASN A 256 -15.99 -6.74 3.34
N PRO A 257 -16.93 -6.93 2.38
CA PRO A 257 -16.64 -6.70 0.97
C PRO A 257 -16.02 -5.32 0.76
N ALA A 258 -14.78 -5.31 0.30
CA ALA A 258 -14.03 -4.08 0.07
C ALA A 258 -13.04 -4.23 -1.08
N CYS A 259 -12.92 -3.17 -1.87
CA CYS A 259 -11.98 -3.06 -2.96
C CYS A 259 -11.33 -1.69 -2.98
N VAL A 260 -10.01 -1.65 -3.18
CA VAL A 260 -9.26 -0.44 -3.49
C VAL A 260 -8.84 -0.50 -4.96
N ILE A 261 -8.97 0.60 -5.69
CA ILE A 261 -8.55 0.66 -7.10
C ILE A 261 -7.18 1.31 -7.20
N ASP A 262 -6.19 0.55 -7.62
CA ASP A 262 -4.88 1.07 -7.99
C ASP A 262 -4.99 1.73 -9.37
N ALA A 263 -5.02 3.06 -9.39
CA ALA A 263 -5.24 3.86 -10.59
C ALA A 263 -4.03 3.87 -11.55
N ASN A 264 -2.89 3.34 -11.13
CA ASN A 264 -1.68 3.25 -11.96
C ASN A 264 -1.48 1.83 -12.53
N HIS A 265 -0.24 1.36 -12.62
CA HIS A 265 0.18 0.05 -13.11
C HIS A 265 -0.47 -0.32 -14.46
N SER A 266 -1.10 -1.51 -14.56
CA SER A 266 -1.73 -1.94 -15.82
C SER A 266 -3.07 -1.24 -16.07
N ASN A 267 -3.72 -0.68 -15.05
CA ASN A 267 -4.94 0.09 -15.20
C ASN A 267 -4.72 1.37 -16.02
N SER A 268 -3.57 2.04 -15.84
CA SER A 268 -3.20 3.24 -16.59
C SER A 268 -2.33 2.94 -17.83
N ASN A 269 -2.06 1.67 -18.14
CA ASN A 269 -1.04 1.29 -19.11
C ASN A 269 0.34 1.93 -18.79
N LYS A 270 0.64 2.16 -17.50
CA LYS A 270 1.81 2.88 -16.97
C LYS A 270 1.92 4.34 -17.42
N GLN A 271 0.83 4.93 -17.90
CA GLN A 271 0.74 6.35 -18.20
C GLN A 271 0.22 7.09 -16.96
N PHE A 272 1.13 7.59 -16.16
CA PHE A 272 0.83 8.10 -14.82
C PHE A 272 -0.24 9.22 -14.80
N LYS A 273 -0.38 10.03 -15.85
CA LYS A 273 -1.41 11.08 -15.95
C LYS A 273 -2.83 10.53 -16.10
N GLU A 274 -2.97 9.29 -16.58
CA GLU A 274 -4.27 8.62 -16.69
C GLU A 274 -4.90 8.31 -15.31
N GLN A 275 -4.12 8.30 -14.24
CA GLN A 275 -4.62 8.10 -12.88
C GLN A 275 -5.75 9.07 -12.54
N ILE A 276 -5.70 10.31 -13.03
CA ILE A 276 -6.73 11.33 -12.80
C ILE A 276 -8.06 10.91 -13.43
N ARG A 277 -8.04 10.54 -14.72
CA ARG A 277 -9.23 10.10 -15.44
C ARG A 277 -9.81 8.82 -14.83
N ILE A 278 -8.94 7.83 -14.54
CA ILE A 278 -9.33 6.55 -13.95
C ILE A 278 -10.01 6.75 -12.61
N THR A 279 -9.44 7.57 -11.72
CA THR A 279 -10.04 7.89 -10.43
C THR A 279 -11.43 8.51 -10.59
N LYS A 280 -11.60 9.47 -11.49
CA LYS A 280 -12.91 10.10 -11.77
C LYS A 280 -13.94 9.10 -12.31
N GLU A 281 -13.54 8.17 -13.17
CA GLU A 281 -14.40 7.10 -13.70
C GLU A 281 -14.85 6.15 -12.57
N VAL A 282 -13.93 5.76 -11.69
CA VAL A 282 -14.25 4.94 -10.51
C VAL A 282 -15.23 5.65 -9.58
N MET A 283 -14.99 6.93 -9.27
CA MET A 283 -15.90 7.73 -8.44
C MET A 283 -17.29 7.87 -9.08
N HIS A 284 -17.34 8.04 -10.40
CA HIS A 284 -18.60 8.07 -11.13
C HIS A 284 -19.35 6.72 -11.04
N SER A 285 -18.66 5.61 -11.25
CA SER A 285 -19.23 4.25 -11.13
C SER A 285 -19.81 3.99 -9.75
N ARG A 286 -19.16 4.45 -8.68
CA ARG A 286 -19.68 4.37 -7.30
C ARG A 286 -21.01 5.10 -7.12
N LYS A 287 -21.20 6.24 -7.78
CA LYS A 287 -22.47 7.00 -7.71
C LYS A 287 -23.63 6.31 -8.45
N LEU A 288 -23.33 5.52 -9.47
CA LEU A 288 -24.35 4.83 -10.27
C LEU A 288 -24.90 3.57 -9.63
N SER A 289 -24.16 2.94 -8.70
CA SER A 289 -24.52 1.65 -8.11
C SER A 289 -24.29 1.65 -6.60
N HIS A 290 -25.35 1.27 -5.86
CA HIS A 290 -25.28 1.08 -4.41
C HIS A 290 -24.29 -0.02 -4.01
N ASP A 291 -24.21 -1.11 -4.80
CA ASP A 291 -23.29 -2.21 -4.55
C ASP A 291 -21.83 -1.78 -4.78
N LEU A 292 -21.57 -1.00 -5.83
CA LEU A 292 -20.25 -0.43 -6.06
C LEU A 292 -19.88 0.61 -5.00
N HIS A 293 -20.84 1.37 -4.49
CA HIS A 293 -20.61 2.27 -3.36
C HIS A 293 -20.18 1.51 -2.10
N LYS A 294 -20.77 0.33 -1.87
CA LYS A 294 -20.37 -0.55 -0.76
C LYS A 294 -19.02 -1.22 -0.99
N LEU A 295 -18.76 -1.68 -2.21
CA LEU A 295 -17.55 -2.45 -2.56
C LEU A 295 -16.30 -1.57 -2.62
N VAL A 296 -16.35 -0.48 -3.40
CA VAL A 296 -15.17 0.35 -3.66
C VAL A 296 -14.95 1.31 -2.51
N LYS A 297 -13.99 1.01 -1.65
CA LYS A 297 -13.68 1.75 -0.42
C LYS A 297 -12.54 2.76 -0.58
N GLY A 298 -11.80 2.71 -1.68
CA GLY A 298 -10.68 3.62 -1.86
C GLY A 298 -10.00 3.53 -3.21
N VAL A 299 -9.05 4.43 -3.42
CA VAL A 299 -8.13 4.46 -4.55
C VAL A 299 -6.68 4.48 -4.08
N MET A 300 -5.78 3.94 -4.90
CA MET A 300 -4.34 4.00 -4.70
C MET A 300 -3.71 4.75 -5.87
N ILE A 301 -2.91 5.78 -5.56
CA ILE A 301 -2.38 6.75 -6.53
C ILE A 301 -0.87 6.89 -6.34
N GLU A 302 -0.11 6.77 -7.42
CA GLU A 302 1.33 7.07 -7.42
C GLU A 302 1.56 8.55 -7.72
N SER A 303 2.04 9.27 -6.72
CA SER A 303 2.24 10.72 -6.74
C SER A 303 3.50 11.10 -5.95
N TYR A 304 4.18 12.14 -6.41
CA TYR A 304 5.30 12.72 -5.66
C TYR A 304 5.29 14.25 -5.79
N ILE A 305 6.36 14.93 -5.33
CA ILE A 305 6.45 16.39 -5.41
C ILE A 305 6.53 16.82 -6.87
N GLU A 306 7.49 16.23 -7.62
CA GLU A 306 7.70 16.51 -9.05
C GLU A 306 7.15 15.40 -9.93
N GLU A 307 6.50 15.76 -11.04
CA GLU A 307 5.89 14.78 -11.95
C GLU A 307 6.94 13.94 -12.70
N GLY A 308 6.52 12.72 -13.06
CA GLY A 308 7.32 11.80 -13.87
C GLY A 308 8.33 11.02 -13.04
N ASN A 309 9.48 10.71 -13.65
CA ASN A 309 10.57 10.00 -12.99
C ASN A 309 11.94 10.48 -13.48
N GLN A 310 12.98 10.05 -12.80
CA GLN A 310 14.39 10.35 -13.10
C GLN A 310 15.26 9.11 -12.91
N LYS A 311 16.48 9.16 -13.39
CA LYS A 311 17.50 8.14 -13.09
C LYS A 311 18.05 8.35 -11.67
N VAL A 312 18.52 7.28 -11.04
CA VAL A 312 19.29 7.37 -9.79
C VAL A 312 20.48 8.30 -10.02
N GLY A 313 20.73 9.21 -9.07
CA GLY A 313 21.81 10.20 -9.16
C GLY A 313 21.49 11.46 -9.99
N ALA A 314 20.29 11.60 -10.56
CA ALA A 314 19.93 12.81 -11.33
C ALA A 314 19.65 14.04 -10.46
N GLY A 315 19.40 13.87 -9.16
CA GLY A 315 19.40 14.95 -8.16
C GLY A 315 18.17 15.85 -8.10
N CYS A 316 17.10 15.57 -8.83
CA CYS A 316 15.86 16.35 -8.70
C CYS A 316 15.11 15.96 -7.42
N TYR A 317 14.97 16.89 -6.48
CA TYR A 317 14.31 16.68 -5.21
C TYR A 317 12.82 16.30 -5.38
N GLY A 318 12.37 15.25 -4.71
CA GLY A 318 10.97 14.84 -4.75
C GLY A 318 10.46 14.31 -6.09
N LYS A 319 11.37 13.80 -6.95
CA LYS A 319 11.05 13.15 -8.22
C LYS A 319 11.38 11.66 -8.15
N SER A 320 10.43 10.82 -8.54
CA SER A 320 10.57 9.35 -8.44
C SER A 320 11.82 8.83 -9.18
N ILE A 321 12.57 7.94 -8.54
CA ILE A 321 13.70 7.21 -9.16
C ILE A 321 13.28 5.82 -9.68
N THR A 322 11.98 5.52 -9.65
CA THR A 322 11.39 4.27 -10.14
C THR A 322 10.31 4.55 -11.19
N ASP A 323 9.07 4.11 -11.01
CA ASP A 323 8.03 4.39 -12.00
C ASP A 323 7.57 5.87 -11.92
N PRO A 324 7.11 6.48 -13.04
CA PRO A 324 6.70 7.87 -13.05
C PRO A 324 5.43 8.11 -12.22
N CYS A 325 5.38 9.23 -11.52
CA CYS A 325 4.32 9.64 -10.59
C CYS A 325 3.62 10.92 -11.08
N LEU A 326 2.39 11.15 -10.61
CA LEU A 326 1.76 12.47 -10.68
C LEU A 326 2.58 13.48 -9.87
N GLY A 327 2.62 14.74 -10.30
CA GLY A 327 3.16 15.83 -9.52
C GLY A 327 2.18 16.31 -8.43
N TRP A 328 2.68 17.14 -7.51
CA TRP A 328 1.90 17.61 -6.38
C TRP A 328 0.63 18.38 -6.79
N GLU A 329 0.73 19.33 -7.73
CA GLU A 329 -0.39 20.18 -8.14
C GLU A 329 -1.59 19.36 -8.68
N ASP A 330 -1.31 18.39 -9.53
CA ASP A 330 -2.34 17.50 -10.07
C ASP A 330 -2.93 16.58 -9.00
N SER A 331 -2.10 16.16 -8.05
CA SER A 331 -2.51 15.28 -6.95
C SER A 331 -3.38 16.00 -5.93
N GLU A 332 -3.01 17.22 -5.54
CA GLU A 332 -3.80 18.05 -4.65
C GLU A 332 -5.19 18.33 -5.25
N ARG A 333 -5.24 18.73 -6.52
CA ARG A 333 -6.49 18.94 -7.24
C ARG A 333 -7.34 17.67 -7.28
N LEU A 334 -6.71 16.52 -7.55
CA LEU A 334 -7.41 15.24 -7.60
C LEU A 334 -8.00 14.84 -6.25
N ILE A 335 -7.32 15.13 -5.13
CA ILE A 335 -7.86 14.88 -3.78
C ILE A 335 -9.13 15.73 -3.55
N TYR A 336 -9.13 17.00 -3.92
CA TYR A 336 -10.33 17.84 -3.82
C TYR A 336 -11.46 17.34 -4.75
N ASP A 337 -11.13 16.96 -5.99
CA ASP A 337 -12.11 16.36 -6.90
C ASP A 337 -12.76 15.11 -6.27
N ILE A 338 -11.99 14.23 -5.64
CA ILE A 338 -12.51 13.05 -4.93
C ILE A 338 -13.44 13.47 -3.78
N ALA A 339 -13.05 14.46 -2.99
CA ALA A 339 -13.87 14.97 -1.89
C ALA A 339 -15.19 15.61 -2.34
N GLU A 340 -15.26 16.15 -3.56
CA GLU A 340 -16.50 16.64 -4.17
C GLU A 340 -17.44 15.51 -4.60
N TYR A 341 -16.90 14.33 -4.91
CA TYR A 341 -17.69 13.16 -5.26
C TYR A 341 -18.33 12.50 -4.02
N GLU A 342 -17.68 12.57 -2.86
CA GLU A 342 -18.17 12.10 -1.56
C GLU A 342 -18.94 13.21 -0.82
#